data_a37a85c934b6e1138376642a9f26bce0
#
_entry.id   a37a85c934b6e1138376642a9f26bce0
#
_cell.length_a   1.000
_cell.length_b   1.000
_cell.length_c   1.000
_cell.angle_alpha   90.00
_cell.angle_beta   90.00
_cell.angle_gamma   90.00
#
_symmetry.space_group_name_H-M   'P 1'
#
loop_
_entity.id
_entity.type
_entity.pdbx_description
1 polymer ?
#
loop_
_entity_poly.entity_id
_entity_poly.type
_entity_poly.pdbx_seq_one_letter_code
_entity_poly.pdbx_strand_id
1 'polypeptide(L)'
;MRAMQTMGSQLTASLQSQWKLEQQRAEQTAALAHDLKTPLAIITGNADLLAEDENLTEAQKAQIAAMQRAAEKADRYLQTLRTVNTAETSPQEPMQRVQVQEILTRCANDAKLLCDNKNIQFVLSNAMENARTIPAQRQALGRALDNILENAVRFTPAGGTITLDAVEEGQEIVFTVTDTGPGFSPEALQKAGRELFTTDAARGQHWGLGLAAARRTAQTHNGTLTVSNGENGGGKVELRVRR
;
A
#
# COMPACT_ATOMS: atom_id res chain seq x y z
N MET A 1 37.04 28.55 11.87
CA MET A 1 37.07 27.09 12.05
C MET A 1 36.18 26.59 13.20
N ARG A 2 36.33 27.11 14.45
CA ARG A 2 35.50 26.67 15.60
C ARG A 2 33.97 26.75 15.40
N ALA A 3 33.47 27.85 14.83
CA ALA A 3 32.03 28.03 14.59
C ALA A 3 31.42 26.99 13.61
N MET A 4 32.14 26.58 12.57
CA MET A 4 31.70 25.53 11.64
C MET A 4 31.68 24.15 12.32
N GLN A 5 32.62 23.84 13.19
CA GLN A 5 32.65 22.59 13.96
C GLN A 5 31.48 22.52 14.95
N THR A 6 31.16 23.66 15.63
CA THR A 6 30.03 23.74 16.57
C THR A 6 28.69 23.60 15.85
N MET A 7 28.53 24.24 14.69
CA MET A 7 27.32 24.05 13.83
C MET A 7 27.18 22.61 13.34
N GLY A 8 28.27 21.98 12.90
CA GLY A 8 28.26 20.58 12.47
C GLY A 8 27.84 19.64 13.61
N SER A 9 28.39 19.80 14.81
CA SER A 9 28.02 18.97 15.97
C SER A 9 26.58 19.20 16.43
N GLN A 10 26.07 20.43 16.40
CA GLN A 10 24.67 20.74 16.72
C GLN A 10 23.71 20.15 15.69
N LEU A 11 24.04 20.23 14.40
CA LEU A 11 23.23 19.63 13.34
C LEU A 11 23.18 18.11 13.47
N THR A 12 24.31 17.46 13.72
CA THR A 12 24.40 16.01 13.95
C THR A 12 23.59 15.59 15.17
N ALA A 13 23.70 16.32 16.29
CA ALA A 13 22.92 16.04 17.50
C ALA A 13 21.40 16.23 17.28
N SER A 14 21.00 17.27 16.51
CA SER A 14 19.60 17.51 16.15
C SER A 14 19.05 16.39 15.27
N LEU A 15 19.80 15.96 14.25
CA LEU A 15 19.43 14.85 13.39
C LEU A 15 19.31 13.52 14.16
N GLN A 16 20.26 13.25 15.07
CA GLN A 16 20.19 12.07 15.94
C GLN A 16 18.99 12.11 16.89
N SER A 17 18.65 13.27 17.43
CA SER A 17 17.47 13.44 18.28
C SER A 17 16.16 13.24 17.51
N GLN A 18 16.06 13.80 16.31
CA GLN A 18 14.92 13.58 15.42
C GLN A 18 14.77 12.10 15.05
N TRP A 19 15.88 11.46 14.70
CA TRP A 19 15.87 10.03 14.35
C TRP A 19 15.41 9.15 15.51
N LYS A 20 15.89 9.41 16.72
CA LYS A 20 15.42 8.71 17.93
C LYS A 20 13.93 8.90 18.19
N LEU A 21 13.43 10.13 17.98
CA LEU A 21 12.00 10.43 18.17
C LEU A 21 11.13 9.69 17.15
N GLU A 22 11.56 9.64 15.89
CA GLU A 22 10.88 8.89 14.84
C GLU A 22 10.88 7.39 15.12
N GLN A 23 12.01 6.85 15.56
CA GLN A 23 12.12 5.45 15.96
C GLN A 23 11.18 5.11 17.13
N GLN A 24 11.16 5.93 18.17
CA GLN A 24 10.25 5.74 19.32
C GLN A 24 8.77 5.78 18.90
N ARG A 25 8.39 6.71 18.02
CA ARG A 25 7.03 6.77 17.47
C ARG A 25 6.69 5.52 16.67
N ALA A 26 7.61 5.03 15.85
CA ALA A 26 7.42 3.80 15.08
C ALA A 26 7.23 2.58 16.00
N GLU A 27 8.06 2.42 17.03
CA GLU A 27 7.95 1.35 18.02
C GLU A 27 6.62 1.40 18.79
N GLN A 28 6.21 2.60 19.24
CA GLN A 28 4.93 2.78 19.93
C GLN A 28 3.73 2.42 19.04
N THR A 29 3.77 2.84 17.77
CA THR A 29 2.69 2.54 16.83
C THR A 29 2.64 1.05 16.51
N ALA A 30 3.78 0.38 16.38
CA ALA A 30 3.86 -1.06 16.16
C ALA A 30 3.33 -1.86 17.36
N ALA A 31 3.66 -1.43 18.58
CA ALA A 31 3.15 -2.04 19.81
C ALA A 31 1.62 -1.88 19.91
N LEU A 32 1.10 -0.67 19.68
CA LEU A 32 -0.35 -0.43 19.66
C LEU A 32 -1.07 -1.27 18.60
N ALA A 33 -0.50 -1.41 17.40
CA ALA A 33 -1.07 -2.24 16.34
C ALA A 33 -1.08 -3.73 16.75
N HIS A 34 -0.05 -4.18 17.44
CA HIS A 34 -0.01 -5.54 17.99
C HIS A 34 -1.09 -5.77 19.04
N ASP A 35 -1.22 -4.86 20.00
CA ASP A 35 -2.18 -4.97 21.10
C ASP A 35 -3.64 -4.87 20.64
N LEU A 36 -3.89 -4.15 19.56
CA LEU A 36 -5.22 -4.06 18.93
C LEU A 36 -5.58 -5.31 18.11
N LYS A 37 -4.61 -6.11 17.68
CA LYS A 37 -4.87 -7.33 16.92
C LYS A 37 -5.65 -8.37 17.72
N THR A 38 -5.34 -8.52 19.01
CA THR A 38 -5.99 -9.50 19.89
C THR A 38 -7.49 -9.23 20.08
N PRO A 39 -7.94 -8.02 20.49
CA PRO A 39 -9.36 -7.74 20.60
C PRO A 39 -10.08 -7.81 19.24
N LEU A 40 -9.42 -7.45 18.16
CA LEU A 40 -9.99 -7.56 16.83
C LEU A 40 -10.22 -9.00 16.41
N ALA A 41 -9.27 -9.90 16.68
CA ALA A 41 -9.44 -11.34 16.43
C ALA A 41 -10.62 -11.94 17.22
N ILE A 42 -10.85 -11.47 18.46
CA ILE A 42 -12.00 -11.87 19.27
C ILE A 42 -13.31 -11.38 18.63
N ILE A 43 -13.35 -10.14 18.15
CA ILE A 43 -14.53 -9.59 17.47
C ILE A 43 -14.84 -10.37 16.19
N THR A 44 -13.82 -10.66 15.38
CA THR A 44 -13.97 -11.46 14.15
C THR A 44 -14.48 -12.85 14.46
N GLY A 45 -13.84 -13.55 15.41
CA GLY A 45 -14.24 -14.90 15.79
C GLY A 45 -15.68 -14.98 16.33
N ASN A 46 -16.11 -13.99 17.13
CA ASN A 46 -17.49 -13.93 17.59
C ASN A 46 -18.48 -13.62 16.45
N ALA A 47 -18.10 -12.78 15.48
CA ALA A 47 -18.95 -12.50 14.33
C ALA A 47 -19.07 -13.74 13.41
N ASP A 48 -18.00 -14.52 13.27
CA ASP A 48 -18.00 -15.77 12.51
C ASP A 48 -18.89 -16.83 13.18
N LEU A 49 -18.77 -17.02 14.49
CA LEU A 49 -19.64 -17.90 15.26
C LEU A 49 -21.13 -17.50 15.19
N LEU A 50 -21.42 -16.21 15.27
CA LEU A 50 -22.80 -15.71 15.11
C LEU A 50 -23.32 -15.94 13.69
N ALA A 51 -22.47 -15.92 12.67
CA ALA A 51 -22.86 -16.16 11.30
C ALA A 51 -23.28 -17.62 11.01
N GLU A 52 -22.86 -18.56 11.87
CA GLU A 52 -23.22 -20.00 11.77
C GLU A 52 -24.64 -20.31 12.24
N ASP A 53 -25.32 -19.37 12.93
CA ASP A 53 -26.71 -19.59 13.38
C ASP A 53 -27.68 -19.57 12.19
N GLU A 54 -28.35 -20.72 11.95
CA GLU A 54 -29.33 -20.89 10.88
C GLU A 54 -30.62 -20.06 11.10
N ASN A 55 -30.92 -19.62 12.32
CA ASN A 55 -32.14 -18.92 12.68
C ASN A 55 -32.05 -17.39 12.54
N LEU A 56 -30.99 -16.86 11.96
CA LEU A 56 -30.79 -15.43 11.80
C LEU A 56 -31.80 -14.82 10.80
N THR A 57 -32.36 -13.70 11.19
CA THR A 57 -33.14 -12.84 10.24
C THR A 57 -32.20 -12.21 9.22
N GLU A 58 -32.72 -11.82 8.05
CA GLU A 58 -31.92 -11.13 7.01
C GLU A 58 -31.28 -9.85 7.52
N ALA A 59 -31.93 -9.12 8.41
CA ALA A 59 -31.38 -7.93 9.05
C ALA A 59 -30.17 -8.28 9.95
N GLN A 60 -30.24 -9.36 10.72
CA GLN A 60 -29.12 -9.84 11.55
C GLN A 60 -27.96 -10.33 10.71
N LYS A 61 -28.20 -11.09 9.64
CA LYS A 61 -27.16 -11.50 8.68
C LYS A 61 -26.45 -10.30 8.06
N ALA A 62 -27.20 -9.27 7.68
CA ALA A 62 -26.64 -8.05 7.12
C ALA A 62 -25.76 -7.29 8.15
N GLN A 63 -26.16 -7.27 9.42
CA GLN A 63 -25.39 -6.66 10.52
C GLN A 63 -24.11 -7.44 10.80
N ILE A 64 -24.18 -8.76 10.89
CA ILE A 64 -23.01 -9.62 11.11
C ILE A 64 -22.00 -9.46 9.95
N ALA A 65 -22.47 -9.50 8.71
CA ALA A 65 -21.62 -9.27 7.54
C ALA A 65 -20.98 -7.85 7.53
N ALA A 66 -21.68 -6.86 8.07
CA ALA A 66 -21.11 -5.52 8.24
C ALA A 66 -20.02 -5.50 9.33
N MET A 67 -20.20 -6.23 10.43
CA MET A 67 -19.20 -6.37 11.51
C MET A 67 -17.94 -7.11 11.01
N GLN A 68 -18.10 -8.22 10.27
CA GLN A 68 -17.00 -8.95 9.67
C GLN A 68 -16.18 -8.05 8.71
N ARG A 69 -16.86 -7.35 7.79
CA ARG A 69 -16.19 -6.39 6.90
C ARG A 69 -15.45 -5.28 7.65
N ALA A 70 -16.01 -4.77 8.76
CA ALA A 70 -15.37 -3.75 9.57
C ALA A 70 -14.12 -4.29 10.28
N ALA A 71 -14.19 -5.51 10.81
CA ALA A 71 -13.08 -6.19 11.47
C ALA A 71 -11.93 -6.50 10.50
N GLU A 72 -12.23 -7.08 9.34
CA GLU A 72 -11.23 -7.30 8.27
C GLU A 72 -10.54 -6.01 7.84
N LYS A 73 -11.32 -4.94 7.74
CA LYS A 73 -10.80 -3.62 7.39
C LYS A 73 -9.86 -3.10 8.47
N ALA A 74 -10.22 -3.24 9.74
CA ALA A 74 -9.37 -2.84 10.86
C ALA A 74 -8.06 -3.67 10.89
N ASP A 75 -8.11 -4.98 10.63
CA ASP A 75 -6.92 -5.83 10.57
C ASP A 75 -5.96 -5.38 9.45
N ARG A 76 -6.49 -5.09 8.26
CA ARG A 76 -5.69 -4.51 7.16
C ARG A 76 -5.02 -3.20 7.55
N TYR A 77 -5.70 -2.35 8.30
CA TYR A 77 -5.09 -1.09 8.80
C TYR A 77 -3.96 -1.35 9.78
N LEU A 78 -4.16 -2.25 10.73
CA LEU A 78 -3.13 -2.61 11.70
C LEU A 78 -1.90 -3.21 11.00
N GLN A 79 -2.10 -4.06 10.00
CA GLN A 79 -1.02 -4.60 9.18
C GLN A 79 -0.28 -3.50 8.42
N THR A 80 -1.00 -2.55 7.83
CA THR A 80 -0.40 -1.44 7.10
C THR A 80 0.36 -0.49 8.03
N LEU A 81 -0.20 -0.15 9.19
CA LEU A 81 0.48 0.62 10.24
C LEU A 81 1.77 -0.06 10.68
N ARG A 82 1.72 -1.37 10.87
CA ARG A 82 2.90 -2.16 11.21
C ARG A 82 3.95 -2.09 10.10
N THR A 83 3.57 -2.27 8.84
CA THR A 83 4.50 -2.25 7.69
C THR A 83 5.15 -0.88 7.52
N VAL A 84 4.41 0.21 7.75
CA VAL A 84 4.93 1.58 7.66
C VAL A 84 5.93 1.85 8.79
N ASN A 85 5.70 1.33 10.00
CA ASN A 85 6.50 1.67 11.18
C ASN A 85 7.59 0.64 11.54
N THR A 86 7.49 -0.62 11.09
CA THR A 86 8.44 -1.71 11.47
C THR A 86 9.48 -2.03 10.40
N ALA A 87 9.62 -1.22 9.36
CA ALA A 87 10.66 -1.45 8.33
C ALA A 87 12.09 -1.55 8.93
N GLU A 88 12.28 -1.09 10.17
CA GLU A 88 13.57 -1.14 10.86
C GLU A 88 13.68 -2.27 11.93
N THR A 89 12.58 -2.84 12.39
CA THR A 89 12.59 -3.77 13.57
C THR A 89 12.06 -5.17 13.29
N SER A 90 11.36 -5.41 12.17
CA SER A 90 10.99 -6.79 11.80
C SER A 90 12.10 -7.46 11.00
N PRO A 91 12.31 -8.80 11.12
CA PRO A 91 13.20 -9.51 10.21
C PRO A 91 12.76 -9.18 8.79
N GLN A 92 13.58 -8.40 8.10
CA GLN A 92 13.29 -8.02 6.72
C GLN A 92 13.23 -9.30 5.89
N GLU A 93 12.18 -9.44 5.10
CA GLU A 93 12.14 -10.48 4.08
C GLU A 93 13.44 -10.40 3.27
N PRO A 94 14.20 -11.49 3.13
CA PRO A 94 15.47 -11.43 2.40
C PRO A 94 15.22 -11.07 0.93
N MET A 95 16.13 -10.32 0.33
CA MET A 95 16.17 -10.12 -1.11
C MET A 95 16.43 -11.47 -1.78
N GLN A 96 15.55 -11.88 -2.66
CA GLN A 96 15.66 -13.11 -3.43
C GLN A 96 15.43 -12.83 -4.91
N ARG A 97 15.89 -13.73 -5.76
CA ARG A 97 15.63 -13.60 -7.21
C ARG A 97 14.17 -13.94 -7.48
N VAL A 98 13.38 -12.96 -7.87
CA VAL A 98 11.94 -13.07 -8.11
C VAL A 98 11.64 -12.81 -9.58
N GLN A 99 10.82 -13.67 -10.18
CA GLN A 99 10.33 -13.44 -11.53
C GLN A 99 9.27 -12.34 -11.50
N VAL A 100 9.48 -11.27 -12.25
CA VAL A 100 8.55 -10.12 -12.33
C VAL A 100 7.17 -10.57 -12.78
N GLN A 101 7.12 -11.50 -13.76
CA GLN A 101 5.88 -12.05 -14.30
C GLN A 101 5.01 -12.75 -13.25
N GLU A 102 5.62 -13.45 -12.28
CA GLU A 102 4.86 -14.12 -11.21
C GLU A 102 4.14 -13.11 -10.33
N ILE A 103 4.83 -11.99 -9.99
CA ILE A 103 4.22 -10.92 -9.20
C ILE A 103 3.10 -10.26 -9.98
N LEU A 104 3.34 -9.91 -11.25
CA LEU A 104 2.33 -9.28 -12.12
C LEU A 104 1.09 -10.15 -12.27
N THR A 105 1.26 -11.45 -12.56
CA THR A 105 0.14 -12.37 -12.75
C THR A 105 -0.70 -12.51 -11.48
N ARG A 106 -0.06 -12.64 -10.31
CA ARG A 106 -0.76 -12.70 -9.03
C ARG A 106 -1.57 -11.42 -8.79
N CYS A 107 -0.90 -10.24 -8.83
CA CYS A 107 -1.56 -8.96 -8.60
C CYS A 107 -2.68 -8.68 -9.62
N ALA A 108 -2.48 -9.07 -10.89
CA ALA A 108 -3.49 -8.91 -11.93
C ALA A 108 -4.73 -9.78 -11.67
N ASN A 109 -4.58 -11.03 -11.22
CA ASN A 109 -5.70 -11.90 -10.89
C ASN A 109 -6.51 -11.32 -9.71
N ASP A 110 -5.83 -10.86 -8.66
CA ASP A 110 -6.47 -10.28 -7.48
C ASP A 110 -7.19 -8.96 -7.85
N ALA A 111 -6.54 -8.08 -8.62
CA ALA A 111 -7.12 -6.83 -9.08
C ALA A 111 -8.32 -7.04 -10.01
N LYS A 112 -8.28 -8.05 -10.89
CA LYS A 112 -9.38 -8.37 -11.79
C LYS A 112 -10.65 -8.71 -11.02
N LEU A 113 -10.57 -9.53 -9.97
CA LEU A 113 -11.71 -9.85 -9.11
C LEU A 113 -12.34 -8.60 -8.48
N LEU A 114 -11.50 -7.65 -8.01
CA LEU A 114 -11.98 -6.38 -7.46
C LEU A 114 -12.64 -5.49 -8.54
N CYS A 115 -12.08 -5.47 -9.74
CA CYS A 115 -12.59 -4.71 -10.87
C CYS A 115 -13.92 -5.25 -11.37
N ASP A 116 -14.05 -6.58 -11.52
CA ASP A 116 -15.27 -7.25 -11.95
C ASP A 116 -16.44 -6.94 -11.01
N ASN A 117 -16.22 -6.95 -9.69
CA ASN A 117 -17.22 -6.59 -8.67
C ASN A 117 -17.72 -5.14 -8.78
N LYS A 118 -16.96 -4.27 -9.45
CA LYS A 118 -17.29 -2.84 -9.59
C LYS A 118 -17.61 -2.42 -11.02
N ASN A 119 -17.69 -3.37 -11.95
CA ASN A 119 -17.84 -3.12 -13.40
C ASN A 119 -16.72 -2.20 -13.95
N ILE A 120 -15.48 -2.47 -13.60
CA ILE A 120 -14.29 -1.79 -14.10
C ILE A 120 -13.55 -2.73 -15.05
N GLN A 121 -13.12 -2.24 -16.20
CA GLN A 121 -12.28 -3.01 -17.11
C GLN A 121 -10.85 -3.04 -16.58
N PHE A 122 -10.27 -4.23 -16.41
CA PHE A 122 -8.87 -4.41 -16.03
C PHE A 122 -8.05 -4.87 -17.24
N VAL A 123 -6.92 -4.20 -17.48
CA VAL A 123 -5.99 -4.52 -18.57
C VAL A 123 -4.60 -4.75 -17.98
N LEU A 124 -4.06 -5.95 -18.18
CA LEU A 124 -2.64 -6.21 -17.95
C LEU A 124 -1.91 -5.99 -19.29
N SER A 125 -1.13 -4.92 -19.37
CA SER A 125 -0.23 -4.65 -20.50
C SER A 125 1.17 -5.08 -20.05
N ASN A 126 1.74 -6.05 -20.71
CA ASN A 126 3.05 -6.57 -20.37
C ASN A 126 3.99 -6.44 -21.58
N ALA A 127 4.77 -5.39 -21.58
CA ALA A 127 5.81 -5.17 -22.58
C ALA A 127 7.11 -5.95 -22.26
N MET A 128 7.17 -6.66 -21.14
CA MET A 128 8.36 -7.43 -20.76
C MET A 128 8.34 -8.81 -21.42
N GLU A 129 9.19 -8.98 -22.41
CA GLU A 129 9.50 -10.30 -22.94
C GLU A 129 10.24 -11.14 -21.89
N ASN A 130 9.58 -12.24 -21.49
CA ASN A 130 10.12 -13.43 -20.80
C ASN A 130 11.04 -13.28 -19.57
N ALA A 131 10.59 -13.90 -18.48
CA ALA A 131 11.40 -14.43 -17.37
C ALA A 131 12.43 -13.48 -16.72
N ARG A 132 12.18 -12.19 -16.69
CA ARG A 132 13.02 -11.25 -15.95
C ARG A 132 12.95 -11.53 -14.46
N THR A 133 14.11 -11.81 -13.88
CA THR A 133 14.28 -11.93 -12.42
C THR A 133 15.02 -10.72 -11.89
N ILE A 134 14.51 -10.20 -10.76
CA ILE A 134 15.13 -9.09 -10.03
C ILE A 134 15.38 -9.51 -8.58
N PRO A 135 16.37 -8.93 -7.90
CA PRO A 135 16.50 -9.07 -6.46
C PRO A 135 15.37 -8.29 -5.81
N ALA A 136 14.46 -8.97 -5.13
CA ALA A 136 13.32 -8.34 -4.50
C ALA A 136 12.85 -9.10 -3.25
N GLN A 137 12.21 -8.37 -2.37
CA GLN A 137 11.36 -8.91 -1.31
C GLN A 137 9.99 -9.22 -1.94
N ARG A 138 9.74 -10.49 -2.28
CA ARG A 138 8.56 -10.94 -3.05
C ARG A 138 7.25 -10.46 -2.46
N GLN A 139 7.07 -10.66 -1.16
CA GLN A 139 5.82 -10.29 -0.48
C GLN A 139 5.69 -8.77 -0.33
N ALA A 140 6.77 -8.06 -0.02
CA ALA A 140 6.75 -6.62 0.12
C ALA A 140 6.41 -5.93 -1.20
N LEU A 141 7.05 -6.36 -2.30
CA LEU A 141 6.79 -5.83 -3.64
C LEU A 141 5.36 -6.14 -4.10
N GLY A 142 4.89 -7.37 -3.85
CA GLY A 142 3.52 -7.75 -4.15
C GLY A 142 2.51 -6.87 -3.40
N ARG A 143 2.66 -6.70 -2.08
CA ARG A 143 1.78 -5.81 -1.28
C ARG A 143 1.83 -4.35 -1.74
N ALA A 144 2.99 -3.87 -2.20
CA ALA A 144 3.09 -2.51 -2.72
C ALA A 144 2.23 -2.33 -3.98
N LEU A 145 2.26 -3.29 -4.90
CA LEU A 145 1.41 -3.28 -6.10
C LEU A 145 -0.07 -3.45 -5.74
N ASP A 146 -0.42 -4.34 -4.81
CA ASP A 146 -1.80 -4.50 -4.33
C ASP A 146 -2.35 -3.19 -3.77
N ASN A 147 -1.58 -2.48 -2.94
CA ASN A 147 -1.95 -1.16 -2.41
C ASN A 147 -2.22 -0.11 -3.49
N ILE A 148 -1.41 -0.12 -4.57
CA ILE A 148 -1.58 0.81 -5.70
C ILE A 148 -2.83 0.44 -6.49
N LEU A 149 -3.04 -0.85 -6.78
CA LEU A 149 -4.20 -1.37 -7.52
C LEU A 149 -5.51 -1.17 -6.75
N GLU A 150 -5.54 -1.46 -5.44
CA GLU A 150 -6.71 -1.19 -4.58
C GLU A 150 -7.07 0.30 -4.59
N ASN A 151 -6.05 1.17 -4.59
CA ASN A 151 -6.29 2.61 -4.70
C ASN A 151 -6.90 2.98 -6.05
N ALA A 152 -6.41 2.43 -7.16
CA ALA A 152 -6.96 2.63 -8.49
C ALA A 152 -8.42 2.14 -8.57
N VAL A 153 -8.70 0.92 -8.09
CA VAL A 153 -10.07 0.37 -8.06
C VAL A 153 -11.01 1.26 -7.25
N ARG A 154 -10.53 1.80 -6.14
CA ARG A 154 -11.35 2.67 -5.28
C ARG A 154 -11.81 3.91 -6.01
N PHE A 155 -10.93 4.59 -6.71
CA PHE A 155 -11.21 5.89 -7.33
C PHE A 155 -11.77 5.79 -8.75
N THR A 156 -11.61 4.67 -9.42
CA THR A 156 -12.20 4.46 -10.75
C THR A 156 -13.71 4.26 -10.64
N PRO A 157 -14.55 5.01 -11.38
CA PRO A 157 -15.97 4.77 -11.43
C PRO A 157 -16.30 3.49 -12.21
N ALA A 158 -17.53 2.97 -12.04
CA ALA A 158 -18.04 1.88 -12.86
C ALA A 158 -18.00 2.25 -14.35
N GLY A 159 -17.62 1.31 -15.23
CA GLY A 159 -17.37 1.54 -16.64
C GLY A 159 -16.01 2.12 -16.98
N GLY A 160 -15.20 2.45 -15.96
CA GLY A 160 -13.81 2.90 -16.15
C GLY A 160 -12.84 1.76 -16.46
N THR A 161 -11.58 2.11 -16.65
CA THR A 161 -10.49 1.18 -17.00
C THR A 161 -9.31 1.37 -16.06
N ILE A 162 -8.69 0.26 -15.65
CA ILE A 162 -7.42 0.24 -14.93
C ILE A 162 -6.43 -0.57 -15.76
N THR A 163 -5.23 0.00 -15.98
CA THR A 163 -4.15 -0.67 -16.71
C THR A 163 -2.97 -0.88 -15.74
N LEU A 164 -2.48 -2.10 -15.65
CA LEU A 164 -1.20 -2.45 -15.03
C LEU A 164 -0.20 -2.76 -16.12
N ASP A 165 0.92 -2.06 -16.12
CA ASP A 165 2.02 -2.25 -17.06
C ASP A 165 3.35 -2.43 -16.31
N ALA A 166 4.30 -3.13 -16.94
CA ALA A 166 5.66 -3.24 -16.43
C ALA A 166 6.67 -3.20 -17.57
N VAL A 167 7.60 -2.26 -17.48
CA VAL A 167 8.66 -2.07 -18.49
C VAL A 167 10.03 -2.04 -17.84
N GLU A 168 11.05 -2.42 -18.61
CA GLU A 168 12.45 -2.26 -18.21
C GLU A 168 12.98 -0.94 -18.76
N GLU A 169 13.41 -0.05 -17.87
CA GLU A 169 14.05 1.22 -18.21
C GLU A 169 15.47 1.24 -17.63
N GLY A 170 16.47 0.95 -18.45
CA GLY A 170 17.87 0.93 -18.04
C GLY A 170 18.16 -0.13 -16.98
N GLN A 171 18.41 0.29 -15.74
CA GLN A 171 18.67 -0.61 -14.60
C GLN A 171 17.47 -0.74 -13.65
N GLU A 172 16.30 -0.30 -14.06
CA GLU A 172 15.10 -0.32 -13.26
C GLU A 172 13.97 -1.10 -13.94
N ILE A 173 13.11 -1.69 -13.14
CA ILE A 173 11.80 -2.16 -13.57
C ILE A 173 10.79 -1.11 -13.09
N VAL A 174 9.97 -0.64 -14.01
CA VAL A 174 8.93 0.36 -13.76
C VAL A 174 7.57 -0.31 -13.87
N PHE A 175 6.88 -0.42 -12.75
CA PHE A 175 5.49 -0.84 -12.70
C PHE A 175 4.61 0.39 -12.75
N THR A 176 3.72 0.46 -13.73
CA THR A 176 2.81 1.59 -13.93
C THR A 176 1.38 1.13 -13.76
N VAL A 177 0.64 1.77 -12.86
CA VAL A 177 -0.80 1.62 -12.74
C VAL A 177 -1.45 2.93 -13.18
N THR A 178 -2.33 2.84 -14.19
CA THR A 178 -3.10 3.99 -14.70
C THR A 178 -4.59 3.68 -14.55
N ASP A 179 -5.36 4.65 -14.11
CA ASP A 179 -6.81 4.56 -13.98
C ASP A 179 -7.51 5.68 -14.76
N THR A 180 -8.80 5.51 -15.02
CA THR A 180 -9.66 6.52 -15.66
C THR A 180 -10.56 7.23 -14.66
N GLY A 181 -10.14 7.28 -13.41
CA GLY A 181 -10.82 8.03 -12.34
C GLY A 181 -10.61 9.54 -12.45
N PRO A 182 -10.94 10.30 -11.41
CA PRO A 182 -10.81 11.77 -11.40
C PRO A 182 -9.36 12.28 -11.33
N GLY A 183 -8.39 11.36 -11.20
CA GLY A 183 -6.99 11.73 -10.97
C GLY A 183 -6.70 12.27 -9.57
N PHE A 184 -5.48 12.72 -9.38
CA PHE A 184 -5.02 13.30 -8.11
C PHE A 184 -5.23 14.81 -8.11
N SER A 185 -5.76 15.35 -6.99
CA SER A 185 -5.81 16.81 -6.79
C SER A 185 -4.40 17.40 -6.67
N PRO A 186 -4.21 18.71 -6.90
CA PRO A 186 -2.91 19.36 -6.72
C PRO A 186 -2.31 19.13 -5.33
N GLU A 187 -3.14 19.11 -4.29
CA GLU A 187 -2.71 18.82 -2.93
C GLU A 187 -2.28 17.35 -2.78
N ALA A 188 -3.01 16.42 -3.40
CA ALA A 188 -2.67 15.01 -3.41
C ALA A 188 -1.34 14.75 -4.13
N LEU A 189 -1.07 15.40 -5.26
CA LEU A 189 0.20 15.27 -5.98
C LEU A 189 1.40 15.69 -5.15
N GLN A 190 1.27 16.75 -4.32
CA GLN A 190 2.34 17.19 -3.44
C GLN A 190 2.59 16.28 -2.23
N LYS A 191 1.54 15.63 -1.74
CA LYS A 191 1.57 14.89 -0.47
C LYS A 191 1.40 13.37 -0.64
N ALA A 192 1.04 12.90 -1.84
CA ALA A 192 0.84 11.48 -2.09
C ALA A 192 2.10 10.66 -1.76
N GLY A 193 1.91 9.53 -1.09
CA GLY A 193 3.00 8.71 -0.59
C GLY A 193 3.63 9.19 0.72
N ARG A 194 3.17 10.30 1.32
CA ARG A 194 3.47 10.64 2.72
C ARG A 194 2.50 9.90 3.65
N GLU A 195 2.97 9.57 4.83
CA GLU A 195 2.17 8.86 5.81
C GLU A 195 0.93 9.68 6.21
N LEU A 196 -0.19 8.97 6.41
CA LEU A 196 -1.47 9.55 6.88
C LEU A 196 -2.10 10.61 5.96
N PHE A 197 -1.62 10.76 4.70
CA PHE A 197 -2.26 11.68 3.78
C PHE A 197 -3.36 10.99 2.99
N THR A 198 -4.58 11.52 3.09
CA THR A 198 -5.75 11.14 2.30
C THR A 198 -6.63 12.35 2.04
N THR A 199 -7.15 12.48 0.84
CA THR A 199 -8.17 13.48 0.49
C THR A 199 -9.58 13.07 0.93
N ASP A 200 -9.75 11.82 1.38
CA ASP A 200 -11.04 11.21 1.72
C ASP A 200 -11.23 11.01 3.23
N ALA A 201 -10.61 11.87 4.04
CA ALA A 201 -10.66 11.82 5.51
C ALA A 201 -12.10 11.82 6.06
N ALA A 202 -13.03 12.48 5.37
CA ALA A 202 -14.44 12.57 5.77
C ALA A 202 -15.20 11.23 5.68
N ARG A 203 -14.71 10.26 4.90
CA ARG A 203 -15.37 8.95 4.69
C ARG A 203 -14.74 7.81 5.48
N GLY A 204 -13.75 8.10 6.34
CA GLY A 204 -13.22 7.16 7.35
C GLY A 204 -12.61 5.86 6.81
N GLN A 205 -12.36 5.76 5.50
CA GLN A 205 -12.09 4.46 4.90
C GLN A 205 -10.61 4.14 4.63
N HIS A 206 -9.72 5.13 4.51
CA HIS A 206 -8.30 4.89 4.25
C HIS A 206 -7.44 6.03 4.81
N TRP A 207 -6.41 5.68 5.56
CA TRP A 207 -5.54 6.61 6.28
C TRP A 207 -4.36 7.14 5.45
N GLY A 208 -4.39 6.97 4.12
CA GLY A 208 -3.28 7.37 3.25
C GLY A 208 -2.02 6.51 3.40
N LEU A 209 -2.16 5.33 4.00
CA LEU A 209 -1.03 4.45 4.32
C LEU A 209 -0.57 3.57 3.15
N GLY A 210 -1.48 3.26 2.21
CA GLY A 210 -1.19 2.33 1.12
C GLY A 210 -0.06 2.82 0.20
N LEU A 211 -0.16 4.05 -0.30
CA LEU A 211 0.90 4.65 -1.14
C LEU A 211 2.18 4.95 -0.34
N ALA A 212 2.06 5.27 0.95
CA ALA A 212 3.22 5.43 1.83
C ALA A 212 3.98 4.11 2.00
N ALA A 213 3.26 2.99 2.22
CA ALA A 213 3.86 1.66 2.29
C ALA A 213 4.52 1.27 0.95
N ALA A 214 3.85 1.53 -0.18
CA ALA A 214 4.42 1.28 -1.51
C ALA A 214 5.69 2.11 -1.77
N ARG A 215 5.71 3.39 -1.35
CA ARG A 215 6.90 4.25 -1.43
C ARG A 215 8.06 3.69 -0.60
N ARG A 216 7.80 3.23 0.61
CA ARG A 216 8.83 2.63 1.47
C ARG A 216 9.39 1.34 0.84
N THR A 217 8.53 0.51 0.27
CA THR A 217 8.96 -0.67 -0.49
C THR A 217 9.85 -0.29 -1.68
N ALA A 218 9.50 0.76 -2.45
CA ALA A 218 10.35 1.27 -3.52
C ALA A 218 11.74 1.65 -3.00
N GLN A 219 11.81 2.42 -1.90
CA GLN A 219 13.08 2.84 -1.28
C GLN A 219 13.93 1.65 -0.82
N THR A 220 13.32 0.61 -0.23
CA THR A 220 14.03 -0.63 0.15
C THR A 220 14.62 -1.36 -1.06
N HIS A 221 14.02 -1.19 -2.24
CA HIS A 221 14.50 -1.73 -3.51
C HIS A 221 15.35 -0.73 -4.32
N ASN A 222 15.90 0.29 -3.65
CA ASN A 222 16.70 1.37 -4.27
C ASN A 222 16.00 2.08 -5.44
N GLY A 223 14.70 2.19 -5.35
CA GLY A 223 13.83 2.79 -6.35
C GLY A 223 13.01 3.94 -5.81
N THR A 224 11.97 4.32 -6.54
CA THR A 224 11.10 5.45 -6.22
C THR A 224 9.64 5.13 -6.49
N LEU A 225 8.73 5.86 -5.82
CA LEU A 225 7.32 5.88 -6.18
C LEU A 225 6.93 7.30 -6.56
N THR A 226 6.37 7.45 -7.74
CA THR A 226 5.87 8.73 -8.25
C THR A 226 4.38 8.65 -8.52
N VAL A 227 3.69 9.76 -8.33
CA VAL A 227 2.27 9.92 -8.65
C VAL A 227 2.10 11.11 -9.59
N SER A 228 1.25 10.95 -10.57
CA SER A 228 0.91 11.96 -11.56
C SER A 228 -0.52 11.76 -12.05
N ASN A 229 -0.99 12.64 -12.90
CA ASN A 229 -2.20 12.42 -13.67
C ASN A 229 -1.84 12.01 -15.09
N GLY A 230 -2.60 11.09 -15.66
CA GLY A 230 -2.49 10.69 -17.05
C GLY A 230 -2.94 11.78 -18.02
N GLU A 231 -2.54 11.71 -19.27
CA GLU A 231 -2.90 12.67 -20.32
C GLU A 231 -4.42 12.81 -20.49
N ASN A 232 -5.19 11.76 -20.21
CA ASN A 232 -6.65 11.74 -20.29
C ASN A 232 -7.35 12.02 -18.96
N GLY A 233 -6.62 12.49 -17.96
CA GLY A 233 -7.15 12.97 -16.69
C GLY A 233 -7.11 12.00 -15.53
N GLY A 234 -7.04 10.70 -15.70
CA GLY A 234 -7.02 9.70 -14.61
C GLY A 234 -5.72 9.69 -13.81
N GLY A 235 -5.69 8.94 -12.72
CA GLY A 235 -4.50 8.79 -11.90
C GLY A 235 -3.45 7.90 -12.57
N LYS A 236 -2.16 8.20 -12.33
CA LYS A 236 -1.01 7.41 -12.74
C LYS A 236 -0.04 7.27 -11.58
N VAL A 237 0.29 6.04 -11.21
CA VAL A 237 1.27 5.72 -10.17
C VAL A 237 2.36 4.84 -10.78
N GLU A 238 3.61 5.27 -10.64
CA GLU A 238 4.79 4.53 -11.08
C GLU A 238 5.60 4.07 -9.87
N LEU A 239 5.80 2.76 -9.76
CA LEU A 239 6.67 2.12 -8.79
C LEU A 239 7.93 1.64 -9.52
N ARG A 240 9.05 2.27 -9.22
CA ARG A 240 10.37 1.91 -9.77
C ARG A 240 11.13 1.09 -8.76
N VAL A 241 11.76 0.02 -9.22
CA VAL A 241 12.63 -0.83 -8.39
C VAL A 241 13.90 -1.15 -9.17
N ARG A 242 15.04 -1.19 -8.48
CA ARG A 242 16.32 -1.49 -9.11
C ARG A 242 16.43 -2.99 -9.42
N ARG A 243 16.97 -3.27 -10.59
CA ARG A 243 17.21 -4.62 -11.10
C ARG A 243 18.41 -5.29 -10.42
#